data_cc24c1240f11b5a00d812e73a8000025
#
_entry.id   cc24c1240f11b5a00d812e73a8000025
#
_cell.length_a   1.000
_cell.length_b   1.000
_cell.length_c   1.000
_cell.angle_alpha   90.00
_cell.angle_beta   90.00
_cell.angle_gamma   90.00
#
_symmetry.space_group_name_H-M   'P 1'
#
loop_
_entity.id
_entity.type
_entity.pdbx_description
1 polymer ?
#
loop_
_entity_poly.entity_id
_entity_poly.type
_entity_poly.pdbx_seq_one_letter_code
_entity_poly.pdbx_strand_id
1 'polypeptide(L)'
;MEKPVKSAVAKNTLSFAFVVGTTSLAFVVSQLDVSIVNIALPQISKSFAADISKLQWIVDAYTIAFAVLMLSAGGMGDLLGSKRLFTIGMIVFGIASAGCGLSWNAISLISFRVLQGIGAATMIPSSLSILNQSFAHDNVKRGRAVALWTAAGGVSIAAGPILGGLLIHISNWRMIFFVNIPFCLAGILLSFKLRESQRHPNKGFDIPGQLTWMITLTALIAAIIEWHHLGFNNPIIYGGLIFSAIMLVIFLLIEKKAKAPILPLDLFSSANFNVLIWMGIVLNGSYYGTVFVLSLYMQDVLRYSSLAAGMAFLPLTTGFIISNLISSKLMAKYGTRIPILLGLSIGIAGFLALLIARADTPYWQLFIPFIIIPMGMGLAVPPMTTSILANVAKTRSGTASAILNTTRQAAGAIGVAVFGTMANGGAVAIVHAIGMSALISAGGLICSALLIFRYLRTT
;
A
#
# COMPACT_ATOMS: atom_id res chain seq x y z
N MET A 1 -7.52 -60.55 16.07
CA MET A 1 -6.77 -60.10 14.87
C MET A 1 -7.61 -59.03 14.18
N GLU A 2 -7.46 -57.79 14.61
CA GLU A 2 -8.08 -56.65 13.94
C GLU A 2 -7.16 -56.16 12.80
N LYS A 3 -7.69 -56.14 11.59
CA LYS A 3 -6.98 -55.59 10.43
C LYS A 3 -6.97 -54.04 10.56
N PRO A 4 -5.80 -53.38 10.39
CA PRO A 4 -5.75 -51.94 10.37
C PRO A 4 -6.45 -51.44 9.12
N VAL A 5 -7.53 -50.64 9.33
CA VAL A 5 -8.19 -49.87 8.27
C VAL A 5 -7.18 -48.82 7.78
N LYS A 6 -6.53 -49.08 6.67
CA LYS A 6 -5.75 -48.09 5.92
C LYS A 6 -6.73 -47.04 5.37
N SER A 7 -6.86 -45.92 6.05
CA SER A 7 -7.51 -44.74 5.49
C SER A 7 -6.66 -44.20 4.34
N ALA A 8 -7.00 -44.59 3.13
CA ALA A 8 -6.48 -44.03 1.90
C ALA A 8 -7.09 -42.63 1.69
N VAL A 9 -6.66 -41.66 2.47
CA VAL A 9 -6.84 -40.25 2.10
C VAL A 9 -5.74 -39.93 1.09
N ALA A 10 -6.04 -40.12 -0.19
CA ALA A 10 -5.22 -39.58 -1.27
C ALA A 10 -5.14 -38.08 -1.08
N LYS A 11 -4.08 -37.60 -0.43
CA LYS A 11 -3.72 -36.17 -0.34
C LYS A 11 -3.32 -35.74 -1.75
N ASN A 12 -4.29 -35.32 -2.54
CA ASN A 12 -4.03 -34.55 -3.76
C ASN A 12 -3.50 -33.17 -3.28
N THR A 13 -2.22 -33.11 -2.89
CA THR A 13 -1.55 -31.91 -2.44
C THR A 13 -1.26 -31.05 -3.68
N LEU A 14 -1.94 -29.90 -3.79
CA LEU A 14 -1.63 -28.92 -4.83
C LEU A 14 -0.14 -28.59 -4.80
N SER A 15 0.47 -28.42 -5.98
CA SER A 15 1.89 -28.10 -6.05
C SER A 15 2.20 -26.77 -5.36
N PHE A 16 3.36 -26.64 -4.77
CA PHE A 16 3.84 -25.41 -4.12
C PHE A 16 3.74 -24.21 -5.08
N ALA A 17 4.25 -24.39 -6.30
CA ALA A 17 4.23 -23.33 -7.32
C ALA A 17 2.82 -22.91 -7.71
N PHE A 18 1.86 -23.84 -7.76
CA PHE A 18 0.47 -23.53 -8.08
C PHE A 18 -0.18 -22.65 -7.02
N VAL A 19 -0.05 -23.00 -5.74
CA VAL A 19 -0.64 -22.23 -4.64
C VAL A 19 -0.02 -20.84 -4.57
N VAL A 20 1.32 -20.76 -4.58
CA VAL A 20 2.04 -19.48 -4.52
C VAL A 20 1.72 -18.64 -5.74
N GLY A 21 1.75 -19.18 -6.95
CA GLY A 21 1.44 -18.46 -8.19
C GLY A 21 0.01 -17.88 -8.16
N THR A 22 -0.98 -18.71 -7.81
CA THR A 22 -2.38 -18.26 -7.75
C THR A 22 -2.60 -17.15 -6.72
N THR A 23 -2.08 -17.33 -5.51
CA THR A 23 -2.26 -16.34 -4.43
C THR A 23 -1.49 -15.05 -4.68
N SER A 24 -0.33 -15.13 -5.37
CA SER A 24 0.45 -13.94 -5.72
C SER A 24 -0.24 -13.04 -6.73
N LEU A 25 -1.13 -13.56 -7.59
CA LEU A 25 -1.85 -12.74 -8.58
C LEU A 25 -2.61 -11.58 -7.93
N ALA A 26 -3.25 -11.79 -6.78
CA ALA A 26 -3.94 -10.73 -6.06
C ALA A 26 -2.99 -9.59 -5.64
N PHE A 27 -1.82 -9.95 -5.13
CA PHE A 27 -0.84 -8.96 -4.69
C PHE A 27 -0.18 -8.27 -5.89
N VAL A 28 0.13 -9.03 -6.94
CA VAL A 28 0.69 -8.51 -8.20
C VAL A 28 -0.23 -7.46 -8.81
N VAL A 29 -1.50 -7.79 -9.03
CA VAL A 29 -2.43 -6.88 -9.71
C VAL A 29 -2.72 -5.64 -8.88
N SER A 30 -2.85 -5.77 -7.55
CA SER A 30 -3.08 -4.64 -6.67
C SER A 30 -1.87 -3.69 -6.61
N GLN A 31 -0.65 -4.22 -6.50
CA GLN A 31 0.55 -3.43 -6.41
C GLN A 31 0.94 -2.78 -7.76
N LEU A 32 0.66 -3.49 -8.86
CA LEU A 32 0.80 -2.95 -10.20
C LEU A 32 -0.14 -1.75 -10.39
N ASP A 33 -1.42 -1.91 -10.04
CA ASP A 33 -2.44 -0.87 -10.17
C ASP A 33 -2.09 0.41 -9.39
N VAL A 34 -1.61 0.28 -8.14
CA VAL A 34 -1.18 1.43 -7.32
C VAL A 34 -0.06 2.21 -7.98
N SER A 35 0.89 1.53 -8.59
CA SER A 35 2.08 2.18 -9.15
C SER A 35 1.88 2.70 -10.57
N ILE A 36 1.12 1.98 -11.41
CA ILE A 36 0.92 2.29 -12.82
C ILE A 36 0.08 3.55 -13.02
N VAL A 37 -0.88 3.82 -12.14
CA VAL A 37 -1.80 4.96 -12.23
C VAL A 37 -1.06 6.29 -12.16
N ASN A 38 0.00 6.38 -11.35
CA ASN A 38 0.76 7.64 -11.20
C ASN A 38 1.30 8.19 -12.53
N ILE A 39 1.74 7.30 -13.45
CA ILE A 39 2.26 7.71 -14.77
C ILE A 39 1.14 8.21 -15.69
N ALA A 40 -0.09 7.78 -15.47
CA ALA A 40 -1.25 8.17 -16.27
C ALA A 40 -1.88 9.51 -15.86
N LEU A 41 -1.58 10.01 -14.64
CA LEU A 41 -2.25 11.19 -14.08
C LEU A 41 -2.24 12.42 -15.00
N PRO A 42 -1.13 12.84 -15.63
CA PRO A 42 -1.15 13.99 -16.53
C PRO A 42 -1.99 13.77 -17.78
N GLN A 43 -2.07 12.54 -18.29
CA GLN A 43 -2.93 12.22 -19.44
C GLN A 43 -4.42 12.18 -19.06
N ILE A 44 -4.74 11.68 -17.87
CA ILE A 44 -6.10 11.70 -17.32
C ILE A 44 -6.53 13.16 -17.09
N SER A 45 -5.64 14.01 -16.55
CA SER A 45 -5.87 15.44 -16.39
C SER A 45 -6.27 16.09 -17.71
N LYS A 46 -5.50 15.87 -18.77
CA LYS A 46 -5.80 16.38 -20.12
C LYS A 46 -7.11 15.84 -20.69
N SER A 47 -7.40 14.54 -20.50
CA SER A 47 -8.58 13.89 -21.06
C SER A 47 -9.89 14.36 -20.43
N PHE A 48 -9.88 14.67 -19.13
CA PHE A 48 -11.07 15.02 -18.35
C PHE A 48 -11.08 16.49 -17.89
N ALA A 49 -10.10 17.30 -18.31
CA ALA A 49 -9.88 18.66 -17.78
C ALA A 49 -9.87 18.63 -16.23
N ALA A 50 -9.22 17.60 -15.65
CA ALA A 50 -9.19 17.37 -14.22
C ALA A 50 -8.05 18.16 -13.58
N ASP A 51 -8.38 18.90 -12.52
CA ASP A 51 -7.42 19.56 -11.64
C ASP A 51 -6.68 18.56 -10.72
N ILE A 52 -5.70 19.04 -9.98
CA ILE A 52 -4.89 18.18 -9.10
C ILE A 52 -5.75 17.55 -8.02
N SER A 53 -6.78 18.22 -7.51
CA SER A 53 -7.71 17.68 -6.52
C SER A 53 -8.40 16.40 -7.04
N LYS A 54 -8.91 16.44 -8.28
CA LYS A 54 -9.50 15.25 -8.92
C LYS A 54 -8.49 14.14 -9.16
N LEU A 55 -7.23 14.48 -9.50
CA LEU A 55 -6.16 13.49 -9.65
C LEU A 55 -5.82 12.81 -8.31
N GLN A 56 -5.78 13.57 -7.23
CA GLN A 56 -5.63 13.02 -5.88
C GLN A 56 -6.79 12.08 -5.54
N TRP A 57 -8.04 12.48 -5.81
CA TRP A 57 -9.19 11.60 -5.60
C TRP A 57 -9.12 10.31 -6.41
N ILE A 58 -8.61 10.33 -7.65
CA ILE A 58 -8.44 9.11 -8.46
C ILE A 58 -7.47 8.13 -7.79
N VAL A 59 -6.39 8.62 -7.16
CA VAL A 59 -5.44 7.77 -6.42
C VAL A 59 -6.01 7.38 -5.05
N ASP A 60 -6.53 8.36 -4.30
CA ASP A 60 -6.87 8.18 -2.90
C ASP A 60 -8.19 7.43 -2.69
N ALA A 61 -9.15 7.51 -3.62
CA ALA A 61 -10.40 6.75 -3.54
C ALA A 61 -10.13 5.22 -3.45
N TYR A 62 -9.18 4.73 -4.24
CA TYR A 62 -8.71 3.35 -4.16
C TYR A 62 -8.03 3.07 -2.80
N THR A 63 -7.09 3.93 -2.42
CA THR A 63 -6.25 3.71 -1.24
C THR A 63 -7.06 3.82 0.05
N ILE A 64 -8.02 4.75 0.13
CA ILE A 64 -8.95 4.88 1.27
C ILE A 64 -9.81 3.63 1.38
N ALA A 65 -10.50 3.23 0.30
CA ALA A 65 -11.37 2.05 0.31
C ALA A 65 -10.57 0.78 0.69
N PHE A 66 -9.36 0.66 0.19
CA PHE A 66 -8.44 -0.42 0.53
C PHE A 66 -8.03 -0.39 2.01
N ALA A 67 -7.54 0.75 2.51
CA ALA A 67 -7.08 0.90 3.89
C ALA A 67 -8.20 0.64 4.91
N VAL A 68 -9.37 1.22 4.64
CA VAL A 68 -10.53 1.10 5.55
C VAL A 68 -10.98 -0.34 5.70
N LEU A 69 -11.13 -1.06 4.60
CA LEU A 69 -11.68 -2.42 4.61
C LEU A 69 -10.64 -3.49 4.95
N MET A 70 -9.36 -3.20 4.78
CA MET A 70 -8.29 -4.17 5.02
C MET A 70 -8.24 -4.66 6.47
N LEU A 71 -8.56 -3.78 7.43
CA LEU A 71 -8.59 -4.14 8.86
C LEU A 71 -9.61 -5.25 9.14
N SER A 72 -10.78 -5.16 8.50
CA SER A 72 -11.88 -6.11 8.69
C SER A 72 -11.82 -7.32 7.75
N ALA A 73 -11.09 -7.22 6.65
CA ALA A 73 -11.06 -8.28 5.63
C ALA A 73 -10.48 -9.60 6.14
N GLY A 74 -9.56 -9.55 7.12
CA GLY A 74 -9.08 -10.74 7.82
C GLY A 74 -10.19 -11.48 8.55
N GLY A 75 -11.03 -10.77 9.30
CA GLY A 75 -12.19 -11.31 9.98
C GLY A 75 -13.26 -11.84 9.01
N MET A 76 -13.48 -11.13 7.90
CA MET A 76 -14.39 -11.59 6.83
C MET A 76 -13.92 -12.91 6.20
N GLY A 77 -12.60 -13.09 6.02
CA GLY A 77 -12.01 -14.34 5.53
C GLY A 77 -12.27 -15.53 6.46
N ASP A 78 -12.26 -15.31 7.77
CA ASP A 78 -12.60 -16.32 8.77
C ASP A 78 -14.08 -16.70 8.74
N LEU A 79 -14.98 -15.74 8.47
CA LEU A 79 -16.43 -15.95 8.41
C LEU A 79 -16.89 -16.61 7.10
N LEU A 80 -16.48 -16.04 5.97
CA LEU A 80 -16.99 -16.40 4.63
C LEU A 80 -16.14 -17.49 3.95
N GLY A 81 -14.92 -17.70 4.41
CA GLY A 81 -13.91 -18.55 3.78
C GLY A 81 -12.96 -17.75 2.89
N SER A 82 -11.65 -17.92 3.10
CA SER A 82 -10.64 -17.12 2.41
C SER A 82 -10.64 -17.33 0.89
N LYS A 83 -10.91 -18.55 0.39
CA LYS A 83 -11.03 -18.82 -1.06
C LYS A 83 -12.17 -18.04 -1.69
N ARG A 84 -13.36 -18.06 -1.09
CA ARG A 84 -14.52 -17.33 -1.59
C ARG A 84 -14.23 -15.83 -1.63
N LEU A 85 -13.69 -15.29 -0.55
CA LEU A 85 -13.40 -13.87 -0.44
C LEU A 85 -12.32 -13.44 -1.42
N PHE A 86 -11.29 -14.26 -1.64
CA PHE A 86 -10.28 -14.08 -2.68
C PHE A 86 -10.93 -13.99 -4.07
N THR A 87 -11.79 -14.95 -4.42
CA THR A 87 -12.44 -15.00 -5.73
C THR A 87 -13.37 -13.82 -5.94
N ILE A 88 -14.18 -13.46 -4.93
CA ILE A 88 -15.06 -12.27 -4.99
C ILE A 88 -14.22 -11.00 -5.16
N GLY A 89 -13.12 -10.86 -4.42
CA GLY A 89 -12.22 -9.72 -4.54
C GLY A 89 -11.63 -9.59 -5.94
N MET A 90 -11.19 -10.69 -6.56
CA MET A 90 -10.67 -10.71 -7.94
C MET A 90 -11.75 -10.35 -8.97
N ILE A 91 -13.00 -10.79 -8.77
CA ILE A 91 -14.14 -10.44 -9.64
C ILE A 91 -14.44 -8.95 -9.52
N VAL A 92 -14.60 -8.44 -8.30
CA VAL A 92 -14.90 -7.02 -8.05
C VAL A 92 -13.79 -6.13 -8.61
N PHE A 93 -12.52 -6.49 -8.37
CA PHE A 93 -11.38 -5.74 -8.88
C PHE A 93 -11.33 -5.74 -10.42
N GLY A 94 -11.57 -6.89 -11.05
CA GLY A 94 -11.58 -7.01 -12.52
C GLY A 94 -12.71 -6.20 -13.18
N ILE A 95 -13.93 -6.27 -12.63
CA ILE A 95 -15.07 -5.48 -13.11
C ILE A 95 -14.81 -3.99 -12.92
N ALA A 96 -14.32 -3.60 -11.75
CA ALA A 96 -13.97 -2.22 -11.46
C ALA A 96 -12.84 -1.70 -12.36
N SER A 97 -11.84 -2.54 -12.67
CA SER A 97 -10.78 -2.21 -13.64
C SER A 97 -11.35 -1.96 -15.06
N ALA A 98 -12.27 -2.81 -15.50
CA ALA A 98 -12.98 -2.57 -16.76
C ALA A 98 -13.76 -1.23 -16.72
N GLY A 99 -14.46 -0.96 -15.62
CA GLY A 99 -15.15 0.30 -15.39
C GLY A 99 -14.23 1.52 -15.41
N CYS A 100 -13.04 1.43 -14.78
CA CYS A 100 -12.02 2.48 -14.85
C CYS A 100 -11.57 2.75 -16.29
N GLY A 101 -11.28 1.69 -17.05
CA GLY A 101 -10.89 1.82 -18.48
C GLY A 101 -11.99 2.39 -19.36
N LEU A 102 -13.25 2.17 -19.01
CA LEU A 102 -14.42 2.67 -19.74
C LEU A 102 -14.96 4.01 -19.21
N SER A 103 -14.31 4.60 -18.22
CA SER A 103 -14.78 5.84 -17.59
C SER A 103 -14.87 7.00 -18.59
N TRP A 104 -15.95 7.77 -18.49
CA TRP A 104 -16.26 8.90 -19.38
C TRP A 104 -15.98 10.27 -18.74
N ASN A 105 -15.78 10.34 -17.42
CA ASN A 105 -15.37 11.52 -16.67
C ASN A 105 -14.60 11.14 -15.40
N ALA A 106 -14.04 12.14 -14.70
CA ALA A 106 -13.26 11.92 -13.48
C ALA A 106 -14.10 11.28 -12.35
N ILE A 107 -15.37 11.66 -12.20
CA ILE A 107 -16.25 11.14 -11.14
C ILE A 107 -16.52 9.64 -11.35
N SER A 108 -16.83 9.22 -12.58
CA SER A 108 -17.00 7.80 -12.90
C SER A 108 -15.73 7.00 -12.63
N LEU A 109 -14.56 7.56 -12.98
CA LEU A 109 -13.27 6.94 -12.68
C LEU A 109 -13.05 6.80 -11.17
N ILE A 110 -13.26 7.86 -10.39
CA ILE A 110 -13.16 7.84 -8.91
C ILE A 110 -14.10 6.77 -8.32
N SER A 111 -15.34 6.68 -8.80
CA SER A 111 -16.30 5.68 -8.31
C SER A 111 -15.83 4.25 -8.56
N PHE A 112 -15.29 3.95 -9.74
CA PHE A 112 -14.71 2.64 -10.03
C PHE A 112 -13.41 2.38 -9.25
N ARG A 113 -12.63 3.43 -8.94
CA ARG A 113 -11.45 3.32 -8.05
C ARG A 113 -11.83 2.89 -6.63
N VAL A 114 -12.96 3.39 -6.09
CA VAL A 114 -13.52 2.89 -4.81
C VAL A 114 -13.78 1.40 -4.89
N LEU A 115 -14.46 0.94 -5.96
CA LEU A 115 -14.76 -0.48 -6.15
C LEU A 115 -13.49 -1.34 -6.30
N GLN A 116 -12.46 -0.85 -7.00
CA GLN A 116 -11.16 -1.51 -7.07
C GLN A 116 -10.52 -1.65 -5.66
N GLY A 117 -10.58 -0.57 -4.84
CA GLY A 117 -10.09 -0.59 -3.46
C GLY A 117 -10.80 -1.65 -2.59
N ILE A 118 -12.13 -1.81 -2.74
CA ILE A 118 -12.91 -2.86 -2.07
C ILE A 118 -12.44 -4.25 -2.52
N GLY A 119 -12.23 -4.44 -3.83
CA GLY A 119 -11.69 -5.70 -4.38
C GLY A 119 -10.31 -6.02 -3.80
N ALA A 120 -9.40 -5.05 -3.78
CA ALA A 120 -8.05 -5.20 -3.23
C ALA A 120 -8.06 -5.56 -1.73
N ALA A 121 -8.89 -4.86 -0.94
CA ALA A 121 -9.03 -5.09 0.49
C ALA A 121 -9.48 -6.52 0.82
N THR A 122 -10.31 -7.11 -0.03
CA THR A 122 -10.82 -8.47 0.17
C THR A 122 -9.85 -9.55 -0.35
N MET A 123 -9.24 -9.35 -1.51
CA MET A 123 -8.40 -10.39 -2.14
C MET A 123 -7.01 -10.53 -1.49
N ILE A 124 -6.38 -9.45 -1.03
CA ILE A 124 -4.99 -9.51 -0.52
C ILE A 124 -4.87 -10.27 0.80
N PRO A 125 -5.61 -9.94 1.89
CA PRO A 125 -5.54 -10.71 3.12
C PRO A 125 -5.99 -12.16 2.93
N SER A 126 -6.99 -12.39 2.07
CA SER A 126 -7.48 -13.72 1.74
C SER A 126 -6.41 -14.55 1.02
N SER A 127 -5.64 -13.95 0.11
CA SER A 127 -4.54 -14.62 -0.59
C SER A 127 -3.46 -15.11 0.39
N LEU A 128 -3.08 -14.25 1.33
CA LEU A 128 -2.10 -14.58 2.37
C LEU A 128 -2.63 -15.65 3.34
N SER A 129 -3.92 -15.60 3.68
CA SER A 129 -4.59 -16.62 4.51
C SER A 129 -4.59 -18.00 3.83
N ILE A 130 -4.95 -18.07 2.56
CA ILE A 130 -4.91 -19.32 1.75
C ILE A 130 -3.48 -19.91 1.76
N LEU A 131 -2.48 -19.06 1.52
CA LEU A 131 -1.09 -19.45 1.49
C LEU A 131 -0.63 -20.01 2.85
N ASN A 132 -0.92 -19.31 3.95
CA ASN A 132 -0.57 -19.72 5.30
C ASN A 132 -1.24 -21.06 5.69
N GLN A 133 -2.51 -21.25 5.33
CA GLN A 133 -3.24 -22.49 5.61
C GLN A 133 -2.75 -23.66 4.76
N SER A 134 -2.42 -23.42 3.49
CA SER A 134 -1.92 -24.47 2.59
C SER A 134 -0.59 -25.07 3.05
N PHE A 135 0.22 -24.31 3.78
CA PHE A 135 1.52 -24.74 4.30
C PHE A 135 1.61 -24.69 5.84
N ALA A 136 0.47 -24.83 6.54
CA ALA A 136 0.40 -24.72 8.00
C ALA A 136 1.31 -25.74 8.73
N HIS A 137 1.50 -26.92 8.16
CA HIS A 137 2.30 -28.01 8.74
C HIS A 137 3.80 -27.96 8.38
N ASP A 138 4.22 -27.00 7.53
CA ASP A 138 5.62 -26.88 7.08
C ASP A 138 6.06 -25.41 7.15
N ASN A 139 6.68 -25.04 8.26
CA ASN A 139 7.12 -23.67 8.53
C ASN A 139 8.13 -23.16 7.49
N VAL A 140 8.99 -24.03 6.94
CA VAL A 140 10.00 -23.66 5.95
C VAL A 140 9.33 -23.32 4.62
N LYS A 141 8.42 -24.20 4.14
CA LYS A 141 7.66 -23.94 2.92
C LYS A 141 6.76 -22.71 3.08
N ARG A 142 6.11 -22.54 4.23
CA ARG A 142 5.29 -21.36 4.51
C ARG A 142 6.11 -20.07 4.44
N GLY A 143 7.26 -20.02 5.10
CA GLY A 143 8.16 -18.86 5.04
C GLY A 143 8.62 -18.55 3.62
N ARG A 144 9.01 -19.57 2.86
CA ARG A 144 9.41 -19.42 1.44
C ARG A 144 8.25 -18.95 0.57
N ALA A 145 7.03 -19.44 0.80
CA ALA A 145 5.85 -19.04 0.05
C ALA A 145 5.47 -17.58 0.30
N VAL A 146 5.49 -17.13 1.56
CA VAL A 146 5.26 -15.72 1.92
C VAL A 146 6.33 -14.81 1.32
N ALA A 147 7.60 -15.23 1.36
CA ALA A 147 8.69 -14.46 0.76
C ALA A 147 8.52 -14.29 -0.75
N LEU A 148 8.14 -15.34 -1.48
CA LEU A 148 7.87 -15.28 -2.92
C LEU A 148 6.65 -14.42 -3.24
N TRP A 149 5.58 -14.53 -2.45
CA TRP A 149 4.38 -13.70 -2.56
C TRP A 149 4.72 -12.21 -2.38
N THR A 150 5.51 -11.88 -1.36
CA THR A 150 5.97 -10.51 -1.10
C THR A 150 6.87 -9.99 -2.22
N ALA A 151 7.79 -10.82 -2.72
CA ALA A 151 8.67 -10.48 -3.82
C ALA A 151 7.90 -10.19 -5.11
N ALA A 152 6.87 -11.00 -5.42
CA ALA A 152 6.01 -10.79 -6.58
C ALA A 152 5.31 -9.41 -6.54
N GLY A 153 4.78 -9.01 -5.38
CA GLY A 153 4.23 -7.67 -5.20
C GLY A 153 5.26 -6.56 -5.35
N GLY A 154 6.45 -6.74 -4.79
CA GLY A 154 7.56 -5.78 -4.93
C GLY A 154 7.99 -5.58 -6.39
N VAL A 155 8.12 -6.67 -7.15
CA VAL A 155 8.41 -6.61 -8.59
C VAL A 155 7.30 -5.88 -9.35
N SER A 156 6.04 -6.04 -8.94
CA SER A 156 4.89 -5.41 -9.59
C SER A 156 4.85 -3.89 -9.37
N ILE A 157 5.16 -3.43 -8.16
CA ILE A 157 5.33 -1.98 -7.89
C ILE A 157 6.39 -1.41 -8.83
N ALA A 158 7.45 -2.14 -8.98
CA ALA A 158 8.60 -1.83 -9.78
C ALA A 158 8.29 -1.75 -11.28
N ALA A 159 7.52 -2.68 -11.78
CA ALA A 159 7.15 -2.76 -13.19
C ALA A 159 6.08 -1.71 -13.59
N GLY A 160 5.31 -1.20 -12.60
CA GLY A 160 4.17 -0.32 -12.87
C GLY A 160 4.48 0.90 -13.72
N PRO A 161 5.44 1.76 -13.34
CA PRO A 161 5.76 2.96 -14.12
C PRO A 161 6.22 2.65 -15.54
N ILE A 162 7.01 1.58 -15.73
CA ILE A 162 7.52 1.17 -17.04
C ILE A 162 6.39 0.66 -17.91
N LEU A 163 5.61 -0.28 -17.38
CA LEU A 163 4.47 -0.86 -18.08
C LEU A 163 3.41 0.19 -18.39
N GLY A 164 3.17 1.11 -17.45
CA GLY A 164 2.27 2.24 -17.62
C GLY A 164 2.72 3.16 -18.74
N GLY A 165 3.98 3.57 -18.73
CA GLY A 165 4.57 4.39 -19.78
C GLY A 165 4.47 3.74 -21.16
N LEU A 166 4.74 2.42 -21.24
CA LEU A 166 4.65 1.65 -22.48
C LEU A 166 3.21 1.56 -22.99
N LEU A 167 2.27 1.19 -22.14
CA LEU A 167 0.85 1.06 -22.50
C LEU A 167 0.25 2.38 -22.96
N ILE A 168 0.59 3.48 -22.31
CA ILE A 168 0.16 4.82 -22.68
C ILE A 168 0.78 5.23 -24.02
N HIS A 169 2.05 4.90 -24.27
CA HIS A 169 2.73 5.20 -25.53
C HIS A 169 2.14 4.45 -26.73
N ILE A 170 1.80 3.18 -26.54
CA ILE A 170 1.22 2.33 -27.62
C ILE A 170 -0.22 2.69 -27.92
N SER A 171 -1.00 3.13 -26.93
CA SER A 171 -2.42 3.37 -27.07
C SER A 171 -2.89 4.62 -26.33
N ASN A 172 -3.36 4.47 -25.08
CA ASN A 172 -3.83 5.56 -24.24
C ASN A 172 -3.81 5.13 -22.76
N TRP A 173 -4.10 6.08 -21.87
CA TRP A 173 -4.08 5.85 -20.42
C TRP A 173 -5.08 4.78 -19.93
N ARG A 174 -6.16 4.49 -20.67
CA ARG A 174 -7.16 3.48 -20.28
C ARG A 174 -6.60 2.07 -20.23
N MET A 175 -5.55 1.80 -21.02
CA MET A 175 -4.92 0.49 -21.09
C MET A 175 -4.26 0.07 -19.76
N ILE A 176 -3.88 1.04 -18.88
CA ILE A 176 -3.34 0.73 -17.57
C ILE A 176 -4.33 0.01 -16.66
N PHE A 177 -5.65 0.19 -16.89
CA PHE A 177 -6.69 -0.51 -16.16
C PHE A 177 -7.05 -1.84 -16.84
N PHE A 178 -7.12 -1.86 -18.16
CA PHE A 178 -7.43 -3.10 -18.90
C PHE A 178 -6.36 -4.19 -18.70
N VAL A 179 -5.10 -3.83 -18.44
CA VAL A 179 -4.03 -4.79 -18.18
C VAL A 179 -4.30 -5.63 -16.92
N ASN A 180 -5.09 -5.15 -15.97
CA ASN A 180 -5.47 -5.89 -14.77
C ASN A 180 -6.41 -7.07 -15.07
N ILE A 181 -7.22 -6.99 -16.14
CA ILE A 181 -8.27 -7.97 -16.46
C ILE A 181 -7.71 -9.38 -16.71
N PRO A 182 -6.66 -9.59 -17.53
CA PRO A 182 -6.06 -10.92 -17.71
C PRO A 182 -5.57 -11.53 -16.39
N PHE A 183 -4.95 -10.74 -15.51
CA PHE A 183 -4.51 -11.23 -14.21
C PHE A 183 -5.69 -11.62 -13.30
N CYS A 184 -6.78 -10.82 -13.31
CA CYS A 184 -7.99 -11.13 -12.55
C CYS A 184 -8.64 -12.41 -13.08
N LEU A 185 -8.79 -12.57 -14.38
CA LEU A 185 -9.35 -13.78 -15.01
C LEU A 185 -8.51 -15.01 -14.66
N ALA A 186 -7.18 -14.92 -14.78
CA ALA A 186 -6.29 -16.01 -14.38
C ALA A 186 -6.46 -16.36 -12.89
N GLY A 187 -6.51 -15.36 -12.01
CA GLY A 187 -6.72 -15.57 -10.57
C GLY A 187 -8.05 -16.24 -10.25
N ILE A 188 -9.13 -15.82 -10.91
CA ILE A 188 -10.46 -16.42 -10.76
C ILE A 188 -10.44 -17.88 -11.23
N LEU A 189 -9.95 -18.17 -12.44
CA LEU A 189 -9.91 -19.53 -13.00
C LEU A 189 -9.04 -20.47 -12.15
N LEU A 190 -7.88 -20.02 -11.71
CA LEU A 190 -6.99 -20.81 -10.87
C LEU A 190 -7.55 -21.03 -9.46
N SER A 191 -8.33 -20.06 -8.94
CA SER A 191 -8.95 -20.16 -7.62
C SER A 191 -9.91 -21.33 -7.48
N PHE A 192 -10.57 -21.78 -8.57
CA PHE A 192 -11.48 -22.94 -8.53
C PHE A 192 -10.78 -24.22 -8.05
N LYS A 193 -9.49 -24.38 -8.33
CA LYS A 193 -8.70 -25.53 -7.90
C LYS A 193 -8.18 -25.40 -6.46
N LEU A 194 -8.20 -24.21 -5.85
CA LEU A 194 -7.79 -24.00 -4.47
C LEU A 194 -8.79 -24.68 -3.52
N ARG A 195 -8.28 -25.16 -2.37
CA ARG A 195 -9.15 -25.70 -1.31
C ARG A 195 -9.80 -24.56 -0.51
N GLU A 196 -11.03 -24.77 -0.08
CA GLU A 196 -11.70 -23.84 0.82
C GLU A 196 -11.04 -23.87 2.19
N SER A 197 -10.94 -22.70 2.79
CA SER A 197 -10.40 -22.53 4.14
C SER A 197 -11.40 -22.97 5.20
N GLN A 198 -10.92 -23.40 6.36
CA GLN A 198 -11.79 -23.60 7.52
C GLN A 198 -12.44 -22.26 7.92
N ARG A 199 -13.75 -22.31 8.13
CA ARG A 199 -14.53 -21.15 8.58
C ARG A 199 -14.65 -21.16 10.09
N HIS A 200 -14.60 -19.98 10.69
CA HIS A 200 -14.80 -19.78 12.12
C HIS A 200 -16.01 -18.84 12.34
N PRO A 201 -17.24 -19.34 12.23
CA PRO A 201 -18.47 -18.50 12.23
C PRO A 201 -18.72 -17.75 13.54
N ASN A 202 -18.04 -18.11 14.63
CA ASN A 202 -18.27 -17.51 15.95
C ASN A 202 -17.42 -16.26 16.23
N LYS A 203 -16.61 -15.77 15.28
CA LYS A 203 -15.93 -14.49 15.44
C LYS A 203 -16.91 -13.34 15.16
N GLY A 204 -17.12 -12.48 16.14
CA GLY A 204 -17.88 -11.25 15.98
C GLY A 204 -17.23 -10.32 14.94
N PHE A 205 -18.05 -9.49 14.30
CA PHE A 205 -17.60 -8.44 13.37
C PHE A 205 -18.00 -7.08 13.91
N ASP A 206 -17.03 -6.18 14.08
CA ASP A 206 -17.26 -4.83 14.61
C ASP A 206 -17.71 -3.87 13.49
N ILE A 207 -19.01 -3.89 13.17
CA ILE A 207 -19.59 -2.98 12.18
C ILE A 207 -19.48 -1.51 12.62
N PRO A 208 -19.81 -1.13 13.88
CA PRO A 208 -19.67 0.26 14.32
C PRO A 208 -18.23 0.78 14.24
N GLY A 209 -17.25 0.00 14.68
CA GLY A 209 -15.84 0.34 14.57
C GLY A 209 -15.41 0.52 13.10
N GLN A 210 -15.84 -0.39 12.21
CA GLN A 210 -15.56 -0.31 10.78
C GLN A 210 -16.14 0.96 10.15
N LEU A 211 -17.40 1.30 10.44
CA LEU A 211 -18.05 2.49 9.87
C LEU A 211 -17.42 3.79 10.37
N THR A 212 -17.15 3.88 11.67
CA THR A 212 -16.51 5.07 12.26
C THR A 212 -15.07 5.26 11.74
N TRP A 213 -14.30 4.19 11.57
CA TRP A 213 -12.98 4.24 10.94
C TRP A 213 -13.05 4.73 9.48
N MET A 214 -14.00 4.21 8.71
CA MET A 214 -14.26 4.64 7.34
C MET A 214 -14.55 6.14 7.27
N ILE A 215 -15.48 6.62 8.08
CA ILE A 215 -15.87 8.03 8.11
C ILE A 215 -14.68 8.90 8.52
N THR A 216 -13.91 8.48 9.54
CA THR A 216 -12.72 9.19 10.02
C THR A 216 -11.71 9.43 8.90
N LEU A 217 -11.27 8.36 8.23
CA LEU A 217 -10.25 8.48 7.17
C LEU A 217 -10.76 9.25 5.96
N THR A 218 -12.00 8.98 5.55
CA THR A 218 -12.58 9.67 4.38
C THR A 218 -12.71 11.17 4.64
N ALA A 219 -13.23 11.57 5.80
CA ALA A 219 -13.37 12.97 6.16
C ALA A 219 -12.02 13.70 6.28
N LEU A 220 -11.02 13.02 6.88
CA LEU A 220 -9.66 13.59 7.00
C LEU A 220 -9.05 13.86 5.63
N ILE A 221 -9.04 12.86 4.76
CA ILE A 221 -8.38 12.94 3.46
C ILE A 221 -9.15 13.90 2.55
N ALA A 222 -10.49 13.87 2.56
CA ALA A 222 -11.32 14.81 1.82
C ALA A 222 -11.02 16.28 2.21
N ALA A 223 -10.95 16.57 3.52
CA ALA A 223 -10.62 17.91 3.98
C ALA A 223 -9.23 18.37 3.52
N ILE A 224 -8.23 17.49 3.50
CA ILE A 224 -6.88 17.80 3.04
C ILE A 224 -6.86 18.03 1.52
N ILE A 225 -7.51 17.21 0.71
CA ILE A 225 -7.54 17.35 -0.75
C ILE A 225 -8.23 18.66 -1.16
N GLU A 226 -9.38 18.96 -0.55
CA GLU A 226 -10.18 20.13 -0.90
C GLU A 226 -9.65 21.44 -0.29
N TRP A 227 -8.69 21.37 0.61
CA TRP A 227 -8.12 22.55 1.27
C TRP A 227 -7.64 23.61 0.28
N HIS A 228 -6.91 23.23 -0.76
CA HIS A 228 -6.38 24.19 -1.70
C HIS A 228 -7.47 24.82 -2.58
N HIS A 229 -8.49 24.04 -2.95
CA HIS A 229 -9.59 24.50 -3.80
C HIS A 229 -10.55 25.44 -3.07
N LEU A 230 -10.91 25.10 -1.83
CA LEU A 230 -11.88 25.85 -1.01
C LEU A 230 -11.23 26.95 -0.14
N GLY A 231 -9.91 26.86 0.09
CA GLY A 231 -9.18 27.70 1.03
C GLY A 231 -9.26 27.21 2.48
N PHE A 232 -8.16 27.40 3.24
CA PHE A 232 -8.08 26.93 4.63
C PHE A 232 -9.15 27.55 5.54
N ASN A 233 -9.55 28.79 5.30
CA ASN A 233 -10.56 29.49 6.10
C ASN A 233 -12.00 29.05 5.76
N ASN A 234 -12.19 28.14 4.82
CA ASN A 234 -13.52 27.64 4.48
C ASN A 234 -14.08 26.77 5.61
N PRO A 235 -15.32 27.02 6.09
CA PRO A 235 -15.96 26.24 7.16
C PRO A 235 -16.03 24.71 6.87
N ILE A 236 -16.09 24.32 5.60
CA ILE A 236 -16.13 22.92 5.18
C ILE A 236 -14.80 22.23 5.52
N ILE A 237 -13.66 22.92 5.36
CA ILE A 237 -12.33 22.34 5.58
C ILE A 237 -12.08 22.10 7.07
N TYR A 238 -12.12 23.16 7.90
CA TYR A 238 -11.87 22.94 9.32
C TYR A 238 -13.02 22.21 10.03
N GLY A 239 -14.26 22.37 9.55
CA GLY A 239 -15.38 21.55 9.99
C GLY A 239 -15.17 20.06 9.67
N GLY A 240 -14.65 19.73 8.48
CA GLY A 240 -14.28 18.37 8.10
C GLY A 240 -13.15 17.78 8.94
N LEU A 241 -12.11 18.61 9.25
CA LEU A 241 -11.02 18.18 10.14
C LEU A 241 -11.51 17.94 11.58
N ILE A 242 -12.34 18.85 12.12
CA ILE A 242 -12.95 18.67 13.45
C ILE A 242 -13.87 17.45 13.47
N PHE A 243 -14.70 17.27 12.45
CA PHE A 243 -15.57 16.11 12.31
C PHE A 243 -14.77 14.82 12.26
N SER A 244 -13.68 14.76 11.49
CA SER A 244 -12.77 13.60 11.47
C SER A 244 -12.16 13.32 12.85
N ALA A 245 -11.71 14.37 13.57
CA ALA A 245 -11.18 14.22 14.92
C ALA A 245 -12.22 13.66 15.91
N ILE A 246 -13.47 14.16 15.83
CA ILE A 246 -14.59 13.65 16.65
C ILE A 246 -14.86 12.18 16.30
N MET A 247 -14.93 11.83 15.01
CA MET A 247 -15.13 10.45 14.57
C MET A 247 -13.99 9.52 14.99
N LEU A 248 -12.74 9.99 15.02
CA LEU A 248 -11.62 9.24 15.57
C LEU A 248 -11.80 8.94 17.07
N VAL A 249 -12.21 9.94 17.84
CA VAL A 249 -12.48 9.73 19.28
C VAL A 249 -13.62 8.72 19.46
N ILE A 250 -14.71 8.85 18.70
CA ILE A 250 -15.84 7.90 18.73
C ILE A 250 -15.36 6.49 18.38
N PHE A 251 -14.53 6.36 17.31
CA PHE A 251 -13.92 5.09 16.93
C PHE A 251 -13.15 4.46 18.08
N LEU A 252 -12.25 5.21 18.73
CA LEU A 252 -11.43 4.71 19.83
C LEU A 252 -12.30 4.31 21.05
N LEU A 253 -13.39 5.02 21.30
CA LEU A 253 -14.35 4.68 22.38
C LEU A 253 -15.13 3.39 22.07
N ILE A 254 -15.50 3.18 20.80
CA ILE A 254 -16.14 1.93 20.34
C ILE A 254 -15.16 0.76 20.48
N GLU A 255 -13.94 0.90 19.96
CA GLU A 255 -12.90 -0.13 20.02
C GLU A 255 -12.57 -0.56 21.45
N LYS A 256 -12.55 0.41 22.38
CA LYS A 256 -12.34 0.11 23.82
C LYS A 256 -13.43 -0.77 24.44
N LYS A 257 -14.66 -0.69 23.90
CA LYS A 257 -15.82 -1.43 24.42
C LYS A 257 -16.20 -2.65 23.58
N ALA A 258 -15.65 -2.77 22.37
CA ALA A 258 -15.98 -3.83 21.44
C ALA A 258 -15.54 -5.20 21.97
N LYS A 259 -16.40 -6.22 21.83
CA LYS A 259 -16.08 -7.62 22.18
C LYS A 259 -15.06 -8.24 21.20
N ALA A 260 -15.07 -7.79 19.96
CA ALA A 260 -14.15 -8.24 18.90
C ALA A 260 -13.61 -7.02 18.15
N PRO A 261 -12.71 -6.21 18.77
CA PRO A 261 -12.23 -4.97 18.19
C PRO A 261 -11.44 -5.23 16.90
N ILE A 262 -11.62 -4.38 15.91
CA ILE A 262 -10.79 -4.41 14.68
C ILE A 262 -9.39 -3.85 14.96
N LEU A 263 -9.27 -2.93 15.93
CA LEU A 263 -8.02 -2.32 16.38
C LEU A 263 -7.81 -2.60 17.89
N PRO A 264 -7.22 -3.74 18.28
CA PRO A 264 -6.95 -4.01 19.70
C PRO A 264 -6.01 -2.99 20.30
N LEU A 265 -6.55 -2.08 21.13
CA LEU A 265 -5.78 -0.95 21.70
C LEU A 265 -4.68 -1.38 22.67
N ASP A 266 -4.74 -2.59 23.23
CA ASP A 266 -3.71 -3.15 24.11
C ASP A 266 -2.36 -3.37 23.39
N LEU A 267 -2.35 -3.54 22.07
CA LEU A 267 -1.10 -3.62 21.30
C LEU A 267 -0.31 -2.30 21.34
N PHE A 268 -0.98 -1.18 21.49
CA PHE A 268 -0.36 0.14 21.58
C PHE A 268 0.19 0.47 22.97
N SER A 269 0.08 -0.42 23.95
CA SER A 269 0.78 -0.30 25.23
C SER A 269 2.30 -0.49 25.09
N SER A 270 2.75 -1.16 24.02
CA SER A 270 4.18 -1.37 23.74
C SER A 270 4.78 -0.18 23.00
N ALA A 271 5.80 0.47 23.62
CA ALA A 271 6.53 1.55 22.98
C ALA A 271 7.23 1.10 21.68
N ASN A 272 7.77 -0.12 21.66
CA ASN A 272 8.39 -0.69 20.46
C ASN A 272 7.37 -0.82 19.30
N PHE A 273 6.16 -1.31 19.60
CA PHE A 273 5.10 -1.42 18.60
C PHE A 273 4.72 -0.05 18.03
N ASN A 274 4.52 0.94 18.91
CA ASN A 274 4.13 2.30 18.51
C ASN A 274 5.17 2.98 17.62
N VAL A 275 6.45 2.86 17.99
CA VAL A 275 7.54 3.47 17.22
C VAL A 275 7.69 2.83 15.84
N LEU A 276 7.48 1.51 15.72
CA LEU A 276 7.53 0.82 14.45
C LEU A 276 6.32 1.15 13.57
N ILE A 277 5.11 1.29 14.15
CA ILE A 277 3.92 1.77 13.42
C ILE A 277 4.13 3.21 12.94
N TRP A 278 4.63 4.11 13.81
CA TRP A 278 4.98 5.49 13.43
C TRP A 278 5.95 5.53 12.26
N MET A 279 7.02 4.74 12.32
CA MET A 279 7.98 4.62 11.23
C MET A 279 7.31 4.14 9.93
N GLY A 280 6.39 3.18 10.00
CA GLY A 280 5.60 2.71 8.86
C GLY A 280 4.73 3.81 8.25
N ILE A 281 4.12 4.66 9.09
CA ILE A 281 3.35 5.85 8.66
C ILE A 281 4.26 6.81 7.90
N VAL A 282 5.38 7.20 8.50
CA VAL A 282 6.31 8.17 7.90
C VAL A 282 6.87 7.65 6.57
N LEU A 283 7.34 6.40 6.53
CA LEU A 283 7.91 5.82 5.30
C LEU A 283 6.89 5.81 4.14
N ASN A 284 5.66 5.36 4.40
CA ASN A 284 4.68 5.23 3.32
C ASN A 284 4.08 6.58 2.90
N GLY A 285 3.78 7.46 3.84
CA GLY A 285 3.32 8.82 3.53
C GLY A 285 4.34 9.58 2.70
N SER A 286 5.61 9.54 3.11
CA SER A 286 6.72 10.16 2.37
C SER A 286 6.86 9.58 0.96
N TYR A 287 6.86 8.26 0.82
CA TYR A 287 7.09 7.62 -0.48
C TYR A 287 5.96 7.88 -1.47
N TYR A 288 4.73 7.50 -1.12
CA TYR A 288 3.60 7.62 -2.05
C TYR A 288 3.27 9.07 -2.38
N GLY A 289 3.33 9.96 -1.39
CA GLY A 289 3.14 11.39 -1.63
C GLY A 289 4.22 11.98 -2.55
N THR A 290 5.50 11.65 -2.33
CA THR A 290 6.59 12.13 -3.18
C THR A 290 6.50 11.53 -4.59
N VAL A 291 6.20 10.24 -4.75
CA VAL A 291 6.03 9.59 -6.07
C VAL A 291 4.90 10.24 -6.86
N PHE A 292 3.79 10.61 -6.21
CA PHE A 292 2.72 11.36 -6.84
C PHE A 292 3.20 12.70 -7.42
N VAL A 293 3.88 13.52 -6.61
CA VAL A 293 4.39 14.82 -7.06
C VAL A 293 5.49 14.66 -8.12
N LEU A 294 6.38 13.68 -7.98
CA LEU A 294 7.42 13.39 -8.97
C LEU A 294 6.84 12.99 -10.33
N SER A 295 5.70 12.28 -10.35
CA SER A 295 5.05 11.94 -11.61
C SER A 295 4.54 13.17 -12.36
N LEU A 296 3.95 14.14 -11.64
CA LEU A 296 3.55 15.44 -12.19
C LEU A 296 4.79 16.25 -12.63
N TYR A 297 5.82 16.30 -11.81
CA TYR A 297 7.06 17.01 -12.10
C TYR A 297 7.73 16.52 -13.38
N MET A 298 7.88 15.21 -13.55
CA MET A 298 8.50 14.64 -14.75
C MET A 298 7.75 15.02 -16.02
N GLN A 299 6.43 15.02 -16.01
CA GLN A 299 5.62 15.19 -17.20
C GLN A 299 5.16 16.63 -17.41
N ASP A 300 4.78 17.35 -16.38
CA ASP A 300 4.22 18.72 -16.51
C ASP A 300 5.31 19.81 -16.40
N VAL A 301 6.40 19.57 -15.65
CA VAL A 301 7.52 20.52 -15.52
C VAL A 301 8.63 20.19 -16.50
N LEU A 302 9.21 18.96 -16.43
CA LEU A 302 10.31 18.54 -17.29
C LEU A 302 9.89 18.11 -18.70
N ARG A 303 8.55 18.06 -18.97
CA ARG A 303 7.97 17.73 -20.27
C ARG A 303 8.33 16.36 -20.81
N TYR A 304 8.61 15.41 -19.94
CA TYR A 304 8.87 14.03 -20.36
C TYR A 304 7.60 13.39 -20.91
N SER A 305 7.74 12.56 -21.94
CA SER A 305 6.66 11.65 -22.35
C SER A 305 6.34 10.65 -21.23
N SER A 306 5.16 10.07 -21.23
CA SER A 306 4.79 9.05 -20.22
C SER A 306 5.76 7.86 -20.20
N LEU A 307 6.28 7.46 -21.38
CA LEU A 307 7.30 6.40 -21.47
C LEU A 307 8.63 6.84 -20.85
N ALA A 308 9.10 8.04 -21.16
CA ALA A 308 10.33 8.58 -20.59
C ALA A 308 10.22 8.76 -19.07
N ALA A 309 9.09 9.26 -18.58
CA ALA A 309 8.80 9.37 -17.15
C ALA A 309 8.77 7.99 -16.48
N GLY A 310 8.12 6.98 -17.08
CA GLY A 310 8.11 5.61 -16.59
C GLY A 310 9.52 5.01 -16.50
N MET A 311 10.34 5.19 -17.51
CA MET A 311 11.75 4.75 -17.52
C MET A 311 12.60 5.52 -16.48
N ALA A 312 12.32 6.79 -16.25
CA ALA A 312 12.99 7.59 -15.24
C ALA A 312 12.74 7.07 -13.81
N PHE A 313 11.68 6.33 -13.55
CA PHE A 313 11.42 5.67 -12.28
C PHE A 313 12.17 4.33 -12.10
N LEU A 314 12.89 3.81 -13.10
CA LEU A 314 13.68 2.56 -12.99
C LEU A 314 14.65 2.53 -11.80
N PRO A 315 15.39 3.59 -11.49
CA PRO A 315 16.30 3.59 -10.35
C PRO A 315 15.58 3.42 -9.01
N LEU A 316 14.37 4.03 -8.87
CA LEU A 316 13.53 3.85 -7.68
C LEU A 316 13.23 2.38 -7.42
N THR A 317 12.88 1.68 -8.47
CA THR A 317 12.56 0.26 -8.48
C THR A 317 13.76 -0.62 -8.14
N THR A 318 14.86 -0.41 -8.88
CA THR A 318 16.09 -1.19 -8.75
C THR A 318 16.70 -1.02 -7.36
N GLY A 319 16.74 0.22 -6.85
CA GLY A 319 17.20 0.53 -5.50
C GLY A 319 16.42 -0.21 -4.43
N PHE A 320 15.09 -0.27 -4.56
CA PHE A 320 14.22 -0.97 -3.62
C PHE A 320 14.48 -2.49 -3.61
N ILE A 321 14.59 -3.12 -4.78
CA ILE A 321 14.84 -4.57 -4.88
C ILE A 321 16.21 -4.94 -4.29
N ILE A 322 17.26 -4.23 -4.69
CA ILE A 322 18.63 -4.51 -4.24
C ILE A 322 18.71 -4.35 -2.72
N SER A 323 18.17 -3.28 -2.17
CA SER A 323 18.25 -3.01 -0.75
C SER A 323 17.43 -3.97 0.10
N ASN A 324 16.28 -4.47 -0.37
CA ASN A 324 15.53 -5.53 0.29
C ASN A 324 16.35 -6.83 0.43
N LEU A 325 17.11 -7.20 -0.62
CA LEU A 325 17.98 -8.38 -0.58
C LEU A 325 19.14 -8.19 0.40
N ILE A 326 19.73 -6.99 0.44
CA ILE A 326 20.80 -6.62 1.38
C ILE A 326 20.25 -6.58 2.81
N SER A 327 19.04 -6.05 3.01
CA SER A 327 18.38 -5.95 4.32
C SER A 327 18.29 -7.29 5.03
N SER A 328 17.89 -8.34 4.30
CA SER A 328 17.79 -9.69 4.88
C SER A 328 19.14 -10.23 5.40
N LYS A 329 20.22 -9.96 4.67
CA LYS A 329 21.59 -10.35 5.09
C LYS A 329 22.07 -9.55 6.29
N LEU A 330 21.82 -8.23 6.30
CA LEU A 330 22.19 -7.36 7.43
C LEU A 330 21.40 -7.72 8.69
N MET A 331 20.10 -8.01 8.53
CA MET A 331 19.24 -8.43 9.64
C MET A 331 19.72 -9.73 10.27
N ALA A 332 20.13 -10.72 9.47
CA ALA A 332 20.68 -11.99 9.96
C ALA A 332 22.00 -11.81 10.75
N LYS A 333 22.82 -10.78 10.40
CA LYS A 333 24.12 -10.55 11.03
C LYS A 333 24.06 -9.58 12.22
N TYR A 334 23.23 -8.54 12.14
CA TYR A 334 23.24 -7.41 13.08
C TYR A 334 21.90 -7.18 13.80
N GLY A 335 20.92 -8.10 13.65
CA GLY A 335 19.56 -7.91 14.16
C GLY A 335 18.79 -6.85 13.38
N THR A 336 17.63 -6.45 13.89
CA THR A 336 16.69 -5.60 13.15
C THR A 336 16.98 -4.10 13.28
N ARG A 337 17.58 -3.65 14.39
CA ARG A 337 17.80 -2.23 14.70
C ARG A 337 18.79 -1.55 13.75
N ILE A 338 19.91 -2.18 13.44
CA ILE A 338 20.97 -1.58 12.60
C ILE A 338 20.49 -1.38 11.16
N PRO A 339 19.89 -2.37 10.46
CA PRO A 339 19.37 -2.14 9.12
C PRO A 339 18.27 -1.07 9.07
N ILE A 340 17.42 -0.96 10.11
CA ILE A 340 16.43 0.11 10.21
C ILE A 340 17.12 1.48 10.24
N LEU A 341 18.07 1.69 11.16
CA LEU A 341 18.74 2.98 11.31
C LEU A 341 19.53 3.36 10.06
N LEU A 342 20.26 2.41 9.45
CA LEU A 342 20.95 2.62 8.17
C LEU A 342 19.97 3.00 7.07
N GLY A 343 18.84 2.28 6.95
CA GLY A 343 17.81 2.57 5.96
C GLY A 343 17.20 3.97 6.14
N LEU A 344 16.90 4.36 7.38
CA LEU A 344 16.40 5.70 7.69
C LEU A 344 17.44 6.78 7.34
N SER A 345 18.71 6.58 7.68
CA SER A 345 19.80 7.54 7.38
C SER A 345 19.99 7.71 5.86
N ILE A 346 19.99 6.61 5.12
CA ILE A 346 20.06 6.63 3.65
C ILE A 346 18.81 7.33 3.07
N GLY A 347 17.61 7.02 3.59
CA GLY A 347 16.37 7.68 3.17
C GLY A 347 16.39 9.19 3.40
N ILE A 348 16.89 9.64 4.57
CA ILE A 348 17.07 11.08 4.88
C ILE A 348 17.98 11.72 3.84
N ALA A 349 19.15 11.13 3.56
CA ALA A 349 20.06 11.65 2.57
C ALA A 349 19.44 11.72 1.17
N GLY A 350 18.65 10.70 0.78
CA GLY A 350 17.92 10.65 -0.48
C GLY A 350 16.86 11.75 -0.61
N PHE A 351 16.05 11.97 0.44
CA PHE A 351 15.07 13.06 0.42
C PHE A 351 15.74 14.43 0.41
N LEU A 352 16.81 14.65 1.19
CA LEU A 352 17.56 15.92 1.14
C LEU A 352 18.23 16.14 -0.23
N ALA A 353 18.69 15.09 -0.90
CA ALA A 353 19.22 15.20 -2.26
C ALA A 353 18.14 15.64 -3.27
N LEU A 354 16.86 15.42 -3.01
CA LEU A 354 15.76 15.89 -3.86
C LEU A 354 15.59 17.42 -3.85
N LEU A 355 16.18 18.14 -2.90
CA LEU A 355 16.18 19.60 -2.85
C LEU A 355 16.88 20.28 -4.02
N ILE A 356 17.64 19.52 -4.83
CA ILE A 356 18.23 20.00 -6.08
C ILE A 356 17.21 20.20 -7.21
N ALA A 357 16.00 19.61 -7.07
CA ALA A 357 14.98 19.64 -8.11
C ALA A 357 14.51 21.08 -8.42
N ARG A 358 14.63 21.48 -9.67
CA ARG A 358 14.21 22.76 -10.24
C ARG A 358 13.50 22.53 -11.57
N ALA A 359 13.01 23.60 -12.20
CA ALA A 359 12.28 23.51 -13.46
C ALA A 359 13.15 22.97 -14.64
N ASP A 360 14.44 23.10 -14.55
CA ASP A 360 15.43 22.79 -15.58
C ASP A 360 16.44 21.71 -15.16
N THR A 361 16.19 21.01 -14.05
CA THR A 361 17.14 20.01 -13.50
C THR A 361 17.33 18.86 -14.49
N PRO A 362 18.56 18.58 -14.91
CA PRO A 362 18.84 17.46 -15.80
C PRO A 362 18.68 16.12 -15.07
N TYR A 363 18.24 15.10 -15.79
CA TYR A 363 17.89 13.79 -15.19
C TYR A 363 19.03 13.14 -14.39
N TRP A 364 20.29 13.29 -14.80
CA TRP A 364 21.42 12.68 -14.10
C TRP A 364 21.54 13.16 -12.63
N GLN A 365 21.10 14.39 -12.32
CA GLN A 365 21.05 14.87 -10.95
C GLN A 365 19.91 14.23 -10.16
N LEU A 366 18.78 13.94 -10.80
CA LEU A 366 17.62 13.26 -10.18
C LEU A 366 17.86 11.75 -10.02
N PHE A 367 18.76 11.17 -10.82
CA PHE A 367 19.09 9.75 -10.74
C PHE A 367 19.60 9.35 -9.34
N ILE A 368 20.40 10.23 -8.70
CA ILE A 368 20.96 10.00 -7.37
C ILE A 368 19.85 9.86 -6.31
N PRO A 369 18.96 10.85 -6.07
CA PRO A 369 17.87 10.70 -5.11
C PRO A 369 16.90 9.56 -5.48
N PHE A 370 16.69 9.28 -6.76
CA PHE A 370 15.81 8.20 -7.23
C PHE A 370 16.33 6.80 -6.87
N ILE A 371 17.63 6.64 -6.69
CA ILE A 371 18.24 5.38 -6.23
C ILE A 371 18.33 5.34 -4.70
N ILE A 372 18.68 6.46 -4.06
CA ILE A 372 18.96 6.52 -2.63
C ILE A 372 17.70 6.42 -1.79
N ILE A 373 16.60 7.12 -2.16
CA ILE A 373 15.34 7.08 -1.43
C ILE A 373 14.83 5.63 -1.27
N PRO A 374 14.61 4.86 -2.36
CA PRO A 374 14.12 3.49 -2.23
C PRO A 374 15.14 2.53 -1.61
N MET A 375 16.44 2.81 -1.72
CA MET A 375 17.45 2.02 -0.99
C MET A 375 17.27 2.16 0.52
N GLY A 376 17.02 3.36 1.01
CA GLY A 376 16.69 3.58 2.42
C GLY A 376 15.46 2.80 2.86
N MET A 377 14.39 2.88 2.08
CA MET A 377 13.14 2.19 2.39
C MET A 377 13.27 0.67 2.34
N GLY A 378 13.91 0.14 1.29
CA GLY A 378 14.10 -1.29 1.13
C GLY A 378 14.99 -1.90 2.23
N LEU A 379 15.92 -1.14 2.82
CA LEU A 379 16.69 -1.57 3.99
C LEU A 379 15.84 -1.55 5.26
N ALA A 380 14.94 -0.58 5.43
CA ALA A 380 14.22 -0.35 6.68
C ALA A 380 12.92 -1.18 6.82
N VAL A 381 12.20 -1.45 5.71
CA VAL A 381 10.87 -2.07 5.74
C VAL A 381 10.86 -3.55 6.18
N PRO A 382 11.74 -4.45 5.68
CA PRO A 382 11.73 -5.84 6.13
C PRO A 382 12.01 -6.01 7.62
N PRO A 383 13.07 -5.40 8.21
CA PRO A 383 13.30 -5.54 9.64
C PRO A 383 12.24 -4.85 10.51
N MET A 384 11.61 -3.75 10.04
CA MET A 384 10.45 -3.16 10.69
C MET A 384 9.31 -4.18 10.81
N THR A 385 8.94 -4.81 9.71
CA THR A 385 7.86 -5.81 9.69
C THR A 385 8.18 -6.99 10.60
N THR A 386 9.43 -7.51 10.54
CA THR A 386 9.89 -8.58 11.40
C THR A 386 9.82 -8.19 12.88
N SER A 387 10.27 -6.98 13.24
CA SER A 387 10.23 -6.49 14.61
C SER A 387 8.81 -6.33 15.15
N ILE A 388 7.87 -5.84 14.34
CA ILE A 388 6.45 -5.74 14.74
C ILE A 388 5.92 -7.13 15.09
N LEU A 389 6.14 -8.13 14.22
CA LEU A 389 5.65 -9.49 14.43
C LEU A 389 6.33 -10.19 15.62
N ALA A 390 7.59 -9.88 15.90
CA ALA A 390 8.31 -10.40 17.05
C ALA A 390 7.83 -9.82 18.39
N ASN A 391 7.29 -8.59 18.39
CA ASN A 391 6.81 -7.90 19.60
C ASN A 391 5.37 -8.26 20.00
N VAL A 392 4.72 -9.19 19.29
CA VAL A 392 3.34 -9.62 19.57
C VAL A 392 3.26 -11.14 19.73
N ALA A 393 2.26 -11.60 20.50
CA ALA A 393 2.00 -13.04 20.62
C ALA A 393 1.70 -13.65 19.23
N LYS A 394 2.17 -14.87 18.98
CA LYS A 394 1.98 -15.58 17.70
C LYS A 394 0.52 -15.65 17.25
N THR A 395 -0.42 -15.75 18.19
CA THR A 395 -1.86 -15.74 17.95
C THR A 395 -2.39 -14.41 17.44
N ARG A 396 -1.67 -13.30 17.65
CA ARG A 396 -2.04 -11.93 17.25
C ARG A 396 -1.20 -11.39 16.08
N SER A 397 -0.30 -12.18 15.52
CA SER A 397 0.58 -11.74 14.42
C SER A 397 -0.20 -11.30 13.18
N GLY A 398 -1.33 -11.95 12.89
CA GLY A 398 -2.23 -11.56 11.81
C GLY A 398 -2.84 -10.18 12.03
N THR A 399 -3.32 -9.90 13.24
CA THR A 399 -3.89 -8.60 13.61
C THR A 399 -2.83 -7.49 13.55
N ALA A 400 -1.63 -7.73 14.09
CA ALA A 400 -0.54 -6.77 14.04
C ALA A 400 -0.10 -6.45 12.59
N SER A 401 -0.08 -7.47 11.71
CA SER A 401 0.19 -7.28 10.28
C SER A 401 -0.93 -6.48 9.60
N ALA A 402 -2.18 -6.74 9.93
CA ALA A 402 -3.32 -5.97 9.40
C ALA A 402 -3.24 -4.50 9.81
N ILE A 403 -2.97 -4.22 11.10
CA ILE A 403 -2.79 -2.85 11.62
C ILE A 403 -1.65 -2.15 10.88
N LEU A 404 -0.47 -2.79 10.77
CA LEU A 404 0.67 -2.22 10.04
C LEU A 404 0.29 -1.88 8.60
N ASN A 405 -0.32 -2.80 7.87
CA ASN A 405 -0.64 -2.57 6.47
C ASN A 405 -1.75 -1.51 6.30
N THR A 406 -2.77 -1.51 7.16
CA THR A 406 -3.82 -0.47 7.15
C THR A 406 -3.23 0.91 7.42
N THR A 407 -2.41 1.05 8.45
CA THR A 407 -1.78 2.34 8.78
C THR A 407 -0.83 2.81 7.68
N ARG A 408 -0.11 1.90 7.03
CA ARG A 408 0.74 2.21 5.86
C ARG A 408 -0.07 2.71 4.67
N GLN A 409 -1.21 2.07 4.37
CA GLN A 409 -2.08 2.51 3.27
C GLN A 409 -2.74 3.85 3.57
N ALA A 410 -3.29 4.02 4.77
CA ALA A 410 -3.84 5.29 5.21
C ALA A 410 -2.81 6.43 5.16
N ALA A 411 -1.58 6.17 5.61
CA ALA A 411 -0.48 7.12 5.54
C ALA A 411 -0.08 7.46 4.10
N GLY A 412 -0.12 6.46 3.20
CA GLY A 412 0.11 6.69 1.77
C GLY A 412 -0.91 7.66 1.17
N ALA A 413 -2.20 7.45 1.44
CA ALA A 413 -3.25 8.35 1.01
C ALA A 413 -3.09 9.77 1.61
N ILE A 414 -2.83 9.88 2.92
CA ILE A 414 -2.56 11.18 3.56
C ILE A 414 -1.34 11.86 2.91
N GLY A 415 -0.28 11.11 2.61
CA GLY A 415 0.91 11.63 1.93
C GLY A 415 0.59 12.19 0.54
N VAL A 416 -0.20 11.46 -0.27
CA VAL A 416 -0.67 11.92 -1.59
C VAL A 416 -1.53 13.17 -1.44
N ALA A 417 -2.47 13.17 -0.49
CA ALA A 417 -3.34 14.31 -0.23
C ALA A 417 -2.52 15.56 0.17
N VAL A 418 -1.61 15.44 1.14
CA VAL A 418 -0.80 16.58 1.64
C VAL A 418 0.15 17.11 0.58
N PHE A 419 0.96 16.24 -0.03
CA PHE A 419 1.98 16.70 -0.99
C PHE A 419 1.36 17.09 -2.34
N GLY A 420 0.27 16.43 -2.75
CA GLY A 420 -0.46 16.80 -3.95
C GLY A 420 -1.16 18.15 -3.82
N THR A 421 -1.72 18.46 -2.64
CA THR A 421 -2.31 19.79 -2.36
C THR A 421 -1.26 20.90 -2.49
N MET A 422 -0.01 20.65 -2.05
CA MET A 422 1.10 21.59 -2.22
C MET A 422 1.52 21.77 -3.69
N ALA A 423 1.27 20.77 -4.55
CA ALA A 423 1.62 20.81 -5.97
C ALA A 423 0.57 21.57 -6.83
N ASN A 424 -0.55 22.01 -6.25
CA ASN A 424 -1.59 22.72 -6.95
C ASN A 424 -1.16 24.19 -7.23
N GLY A 425 -1.21 24.63 -8.49
CA GLY A 425 -0.80 25.99 -8.89
C GLY A 425 0.22 26.01 -10.05
N GLY A 426 0.40 24.87 -10.76
CA GLY A 426 1.25 24.79 -11.95
C GLY A 426 2.71 24.47 -11.64
N ALA A 427 3.59 24.67 -12.63
CA ALA A 427 4.99 24.20 -12.59
C ALA A 427 5.78 24.70 -11.36
N VAL A 428 5.61 25.95 -10.97
CA VAL A 428 6.30 26.53 -9.80
C VAL A 428 5.84 25.86 -8.51
N ALA A 429 4.53 25.63 -8.36
CA ALA A 429 3.97 24.96 -7.19
C ALA A 429 4.44 23.50 -7.12
N ILE A 430 4.53 22.79 -8.24
CA ILE A 430 5.04 21.41 -8.29
C ILE A 430 6.50 21.35 -7.82
N VAL A 431 7.37 22.25 -8.31
CA VAL A 431 8.77 22.30 -7.85
C VAL A 431 8.87 22.62 -6.37
N HIS A 432 8.08 23.58 -5.88
CA HIS A 432 8.01 23.90 -4.45
C HIS A 432 7.52 22.70 -3.62
N ALA A 433 6.51 21.98 -4.11
CA ALA A 433 5.97 20.79 -3.45
C ALA A 433 7.02 19.68 -3.33
N ILE A 434 7.91 19.49 -4.32
CA ILE A 434 9.04 18.55 -4.21
C ILE A 434 9.96 18.95 -3.05
N GLY A 435 10.36 20.23 -2.97
CA GLY A 435 11.22 20.72 -1.90
C GLY A 435 10.58 20.53 -0.52
N MET A 436 9.30 20.89 -0.38
CA MET A 436 8.56 20.73 0.88
C MET A 436 8.35 19.26 1.24
N SER A 437 7.99 18.39 0.28
CA SER A 437 7.86 16.96 0.52
C SER A 437 9.19 16.33 0.97
N ALA A 438 10.31 16.78 0.38
CA ALA A 438 11.65 16.34 0.77
C ALA A 438 11.98 16.73 2.23
N LEU A 439 11.72 17.98 2.63
CA LEU A 439 11.97 18.45 3.99
C LEU A 439 11.08 17.78 5.03
N ILE A 440 9.77 17.67 4.75
CA ILE A 440 8.81 16.99 5.64
C ILE A 440 9.19 15.51 5.81
N SER A 441 9.53 14.85 4.71
CA SER A 441 9.95 13.44 4.72
C SER A 441 11.24 13.26 5.49
N ALA A 442 12.27 14.07 5.25
CA ALA A 442 13.52 14.01 5.97
C ALA A 442 13.32 14.25 7.47
N GLY A 443 12.53 15.27 7.86
CA GLY A 443 12.19 15.55 9.25
C GLY A 443 11.47 14.38 9.94
N GLY A 444 10.48 13.79 9.28
CA GLY A 444 9.76 12.60 9.77
C GLY A 444 10.68 11.39 9.94
N LEU A 445 11.59 11.16 8.98
CA LEU A 445 12.57 10.07 9.07
C LEU A 445 13.62 10.31 10.18
N ILE A 446 14.06 11.55 10.41
CA ILE A 446 14.93 11.91 11.52
C ILE A 446 14.22 11.62 12.86
N CYS A 447 12.97 12.07 13.01
CA CYS A 447 12.17 11.76 14.19
C CYS A 447 12.05 10.23 14.39
N SER A 448 11.76 9.48 13.33
CA SER A 448 11.69 8.01 13.36
C SER A 448 13.03 7.39 13.78
N ALA A 449 14.16 7.88 13.27
CA ALA A 449 15.48 7.38 13.63
C ALA A 449 15.80 7.61 15.12
N LEU A 450 15.47 8.79 15.65
CA LEU A 450 15.64 9.11 17.07
C LEU A 450 14.77 8.22 17.96
N LEU A 451 13.50 8.00 17.58
CA LEU A 451 12.61 7.13 18.34
C LEU A 451 13.08 5.67 18.30
N ILE A 452 13.50 5.16 17.15
CA ILE A 452 14.07 3.82 16.99
C ILE A 452 15.35 3.67 17.82
N PHE A 453 16.23 4.68 17.78
CA PHE A 453 17.46 4.67 18.57
C PHE A 453 17.19 4.59 20.07
N ARG A 454 16.15 5.30 20.56
CA ARG A 454 15.80 5.36 21.99
C ARG A 454 15.06 4.11 22.47
N TYR A 455 14.10 3.59 21.69
CA TYR A 455 13.14 2.59 22.19
C TYR A 455 13.39 1.18 21.64
N LEU A 456 13.88 1.01 20.41
CA LEU A 456 14.10 -0.32 19.85
C LEU A 456 15.42 -0.89 20.39
N ARG A 457 15.30 -1.86 21.29
CA ARG A 457 16.47 -2.59 21.81
C ARG A 457 16.99 -3.57 20.76
N THR A 458 18.30 -3.80 20.72
CA THR A 458 18.92 -4.87 19.91
C THR A 458 18.45 -6.21 20.48
N THR A 459 17.65 -6.93 19.70
CA THR A 459 17.32 -8.34 19.96
C THR A 459 18.33 -9.23 19.27
#